data_6f967513567a2ee74c2b88f8946da15d
#
_entry.id   6f967513567a2ee74c2b88f8946da15d
#
_cell.length_a   1.000
_cell.length_b   1.000
_cell.length_c   1.000
_cell.angle_alpha   90.00
_cell.angle_beta   90.00
_cell.angle_gamma   90.00
#
_symmetry.space_group_name_H-M   'P 1'
#
loop_
_entity.id
_entity.type
_entity.pdbx_description
1 polymer ?
#
loop_
_entity_poly.entity_id
_entity_poly.type
_entity_poly.pdbx_seq_one_letter_code
_entity_poly.pdbx_strand_id
1 'polypeptide(L)'
;MNLNRTILPALAGLLALSASAFGQSRTIVIDAGHGGFDRGGVPGQRISEKDKTLDVAQRLKRILQGQGYRVIMTRDSDVFVTLGNRCAIANAYRGASFVSIHFNCASRVGANGIETYYYRSDSASLAQSIHRNVVSISPSENRGIRRRGFYVLRKTAIPSVLVECGFLTNPTEGRLALSGDYRQRLAEQIARGINRQPAASSKPLTASLRSVSLGNDFVRVPAESFNRKRSSKSSRSHRTTKSSKSKKSESSKSKKRKKSSED
;
A
#
# COMPACT_ATOMS: atom_id res chain seq x y z
N MET A 1 13.81 82.42 -33.09
CA MET A 1 14.31 81.68 -31.92
C MET A 1 13.28 80.61 -31.59
N ASN A 2 13.47 79.43 -32.13
CA ASN A 2 12.55 78.28 -31.90
C ASN A 2 13.29 77.23 -31.14
N LEU A 3 12.90 77.01 -29.87
CA LEU A 3 13.38 75.89 -29.03
C LEU A 3 12.63 74.60 -29.39
N ASN A 4 13.30 73.73 -30.11
CA ASN A 4 12.86 72.35 -30.26
C ASN A 4 13.05 71.57 -28.94
N ARG A 5 11.93 71.27 -28.29
CA ARG A 5 11.90 70.32 -27.16
C ARG A 5 11.74 68.92 -27.74
N THR A 6 12.83 68.18 -27.80
CA THR A 6 12.83 66.76 -28.07
C THR A 6 12.30 66.04 -26.85
N ILE A 7 11.13 65.43 -26.95
CA ILE A 7 10.53 64.52 -25.93
C ILE A 7 11.15 63.16 -26.16
N LEU A 8 11.96 62.70 -25.21
CA LEU A 8 12.46 61.29 -25.09
C LEU A 8 11.30 60.41 -24.59
N PRO A 9 10.90 59.38 -25.33
CA PRO A 9 9.98 58.41 -24.73
C PRO A 9 10.75 57.54 -23.71
N ALA A 10 10.34 57.63 -22.45
CA ALA A 10 10.77 56.71 -21.38
C ALA A 10 10.22 55.32 -21.70
N LEU A 11 11.09 54.43 -22.16
CA LEU A 11 10.80 53.01 -22.34
C LEU A 11 10.79 52.36 -20.94
N ALA A 12 9.62 52.41 -20.29
CA ALA A 12 9.38 51.65 -19.07
C ALA A 12 9.38 50.15 -19.44
N GLY A 13 10.54 49.53 -19.28
CA GLY A 13 10.68 48.06 -19.37
C GLY A 13 9.87 47.40 -18.28
N LEU A 14 8.70 46.87 -18.66
CA LEU A 14 7.89 46.01 -17.84
C LEU A 14 8.63 44.67 -17.70
N LEU A 15 9.53 44.56 -16.69
CA LEU A 15 10.04 43.27 -16.23
C LEU A 15 8.84 42.53 -15.61
N ALA A 16 8.15 41.76 -16.43
CA ALA A 16 7.26 40.73 -15.93
C ALA A 16 8.11 39.73 -15.14
N LEU A 17 8.23 39.93 -13.82
CA LEU A 17 8.62 38.86 -12.91
C LEU A 17 7.58 37.76 -13.09
N SER A 18 7.92 36.77 -13.91
CA SER A 18 7.26 35.48 -13.89
C SER A 18 7.55 34.91 -12.52
N ALA A 19 6.72 35.25 -11.52
CA ALA A 19 6.63 34.52 -10.29
C ALA A 19 6.23 33.10 -10.70
N SER A 20 7.24 32.24 -10.94
CA SER A 20 7.03 30.83 -11.00
C SER A 20 6.28 30.50 -9.72
N ALA A 21 4.97 30.29 -9.82
CA ALA A 21 4.20 29.70 -8.77
C ALA A 21 4.89 28.36 -8.49
N PHE A 22 5.78 28.34 -7.50
CA PHE A 22 6.29 27.10 -6.92
C PHE A 22 5.08 26.42 -6.32
N GLY A 23 4.31 25.76 -7.18
CA GLY A 23 3.26 24.85 -6.77
C GLY A 23 3.89 23.92 -5.74
N GLN A 24 3.35 23.91 -4.54
CA GLN A 24 3.84 23.11 -3.43
C GLN A 24 4.10 21.70 -3.94
N SER A 25 5.38 21.29 -4.03
CA SER A 25 5.75 20.02 -4.63
C SER A 25 5.08 18.91 -3.84
N ARG A 26 4.34 18.06 -4.54
CA ARG A 26 3.63 16.93 -3.89
C ARG A 26 4.66 16.03 -3.22
N THR A 27 4.42 15.71 -1.97
CA THR A 27 5.32 14.84 -1.21
C THR A 27 4.83 13.39 -1.28
N ILE A 28 5.72 12.47 -1.59
CA ILE A 28 5.48 11.02 -1.53
C ILE A 28 6.44 10.40 -0.53
N VAL A 29 5.90 9.63 0.41
CA VAL A 29 6.67 8.79 1.31
C VAL A 29 6.70 7.38 0.72
N ILE A 30 7.88 6.90 0.32
CA ILE A 30 8.08 5.56 -0.21
C ILE A 30 8.61 4.68 0.92
N ASP A 31 7.94 3.56 1.14
CA ASP A 31 8.33 2.54 2.10
C ASP A 31 8.83 1.29 1.37
N ALA A 32 10.12 1.03 1.45
CA ALA A 32 10.68 -0.23 1.00
C ALA A 32 10.45 -1.29 2.09
N GLY A 33 9.58 -2.26 1.85
CA GLY A 33 9.25 -3.31 2.81
C GLY A 33 10.49 -4.07 3.30
N HIS A 34 10.44 -4.57 4.54
CA HIS A 34 11.52 -5.33 5.18
C HIS A 34 12.83 -4.55 5.33
N GLY A 35 13.98 -5.24 5.49
CA GLY A 35 15.33 -4.63 5.58
C GLY A 35 16.15 -5.15 6.75
N GLY A 36 17.47 -5.09 6.63
CA GLY A 36 18.41 -5.62 7.61
C GLY A 36 18.23 -7.12 7.83
N PHE A 37 18.00 -7.55 9.06
CA PHE A 37 17.75 -8.96 9.39
C PHE A 37 16.38 -9.48 8.92
N ASP A 38 15.42 -8.60 8.70
CA ASP A 38 14.11 -8.97 8.13
C ASP A 38 14.23 -9.11 6.61
N ARG A 39 14.35 -10.34 6.15
CA ARG A 39 14.48 -10.67 4.73
C ARG A 39 13.16 -10.60 3.95
N GLY A 40 12.03 -10.63 4.65
CA GLY A 40 10.72 -10.89 4.08
C GLY A 40 10.56 -12.34 3.56
N GLY A 41 9.32 -12.68 3.18
CA GLY A 41 9.01 -13.97 2.61
C GLY A 41 8.74 -15.09 3.62
N VAL A 42 8.85 -16.33 3.15
CA VAL A 42 8.63 -17.55 3.96
C VAL A 42 9.96 -18.29 4.20
N PRO A 43 10.06 -19.14 5.25
CA PRO A 43 11.23 -19.96 5.50
C PRO A 43 11.65 -20.75 4.25
N GLY A 44 12.97 -20.76 3.95
CA GLY A 44 13.51 -21.45 2.78
C GLY A 44 13.37 -20.72 1.45
N GLN A 45 12.73 -19.55 1.41
CA GLN A 45 12.67 -18.73 0.20
C GLN A 45 14.04 -18.25 -0.22
N ARG A 46 14.42 -18.52 -1.50
CA ARG A 46 15.74 -18.16 -2.03
C ARG A 46 15.88 -16.66 -2.32
N ILE A 47 14.83 -16.06 -2.89
CA ILE A 47 14.85 -14.64 -3.28
C ILE A 47 14.50 -13.81 -2.06
N SER A 48 15.42 -12.94 -1.65
CA SER A 48 15.19 -11.99 -0.56
C SER A 48 14.24 -10.89 -1.03
N GLU A 49 13.15 -10.68 -0.30
CA GLU A 49 12.17 -9.64 -0.60
C GLU A 49 12.74 -8.24 -0.37
N LYS A 50 13.47 -8.05 0.74
CA LYS A 50 14.05 -6.76 1.13
C LYS A 50 14.90 -6.10 0.04
N ASP A 51 15.61 -6.92 -0.76
CA ASP A 51 16.49 -6.42 -1.83
C ASP A 51 15.65 -5.94 -3.03
N LYS A 52 14.56 -6.64 -3.33
CA LYS A 52 13.68 -6.30 -4.45
C LYS A 52 12.83 -5.08 -4.15
N THR A 53 12.32 -4.99 -2.93
CA THR A 53 11.55 -3.82 -2.48
C THR A 53 12.41 -2.57 -2.47
N LEU A 54 13.67 -2.66 -2.00
CA LEU A 54 14.60 -1.53 -1.98
C LEU A 54 14.95 -1.06 -3.39
N ASP A 55 15.25 -1.98 -4.31
CA ASP A 55 15.60 -1.62 -5.70
C ASP A 55 14.42 -0.94 -6.41
N VAL A 56 13.19 -1.47 -6.29
CA VAL A 56 12.00 -0.82 -6.87
C VAL A 56 11.76 0.55 -6.24
N ALA A 57 11.89 0.67 -4.92
CA ALA A 57 11.70 1.93 -4.19
C ALA A 57 12.72 3.00 -4.62
N GLN A 58 13.99 2.64 -4.78
CA GLN A 58 15.02 3.56 -5.24
C GLN A 58 14.81 4.01 -6.69
N ARG A 59 14.34 3.12 -7.58
CA ARG A 59 13.95 3.47 -8.95
C ARG A 59 12.78 4.43 -8.95
N LEU A 60 11.74 4.13 -8.17
CA LEU A 60 10.57 4.99 -8.00
C LEU A 60 10.95 6.37 -7.47
N LYS A 61 11.84 6.44 -6.47
CA LYS A 61 12.39 7.71 -5.96
C LYS A 61 12.97 8.56 -7.08
N ARG A 62 13.88 7.99 -7.91
CA ARG A 62 14.50 8.73 -9.01
C ARG A 62 13.48 9.24 -10.03
N ILE A 63 12.50 8.41 -10.39
CA ILE A 63 11.45 8.79 -11.34
C ILE A 63 10.62 9.95 -10.78
N LEU A 64 10.15 9.84 -9.54
CA LEU A 64 9.29 10.88 -8.94
C LEU A 64 10.07 12.18 -8.69
N GLN A 65 11.33 12.12 -8.30
CA GLN A 65 12.18 13.30 -8.15
C GLN A 65 12.38 14.02 -9.49
N GLY A 66 12.62 13.27 -10.58
CA GLY A 66 12.68 13.82 -11.94
C GLY A 66 11.37 14.46 -12.43
N GLN A 67 10.25 14.11 -11.78
CA GLN A 67 8.93 14.67 -12.04
C GLN A 67 8.54 15.82 -11.06
N GLY A 68 9.49 16.30 -10.25
CA GLY A 68 9.29 17.42 -9.33
C GLY A 68 8.63 17.05 -8.00
N TYR A 69 8.52 15.77 -7.65
CA TYR A 69 8.03 15.36 -6.34
C TYR A 69 9.11 15.49 -5.26
N ARG A 70 8.71 15.90 -4.06
CA ARG A 70 9.50 15.69 -2.86
C ARG A 70 9.34 14.23 -2.42
N VAL A 71 10.43 13.48 -2.39
CA VAL A 71 10.39 12.06 -2.01
C VAL A 71 11.11 11.84 -0.69
N ILE A 72 10.43 11.17 0.22
CA ILE A 72 10.94 10.70 1.51
C ILE A 72 10.97 9.18 1.47
N MET A 73 12.07 8.59 1.92
CA MET A 73 12.20 7.14 2.03
C MET A 73 12.13 6.73 3.50
N THR A 74 11.46 5.62 3.81
CA THR A 74 11.53 5.02 5.17
C THR A 74 12.88 4.37 5.41
N ARG A 75 13.47 3.80 4.37
CA ARG A 75 14.88 3.36 4.27
C ARG A 75 15.36 3.47 2.84
N ASP A 76 16.60 3.80 2.65
CA ASP A 76 17.26 3.86 1.32
C ASP A 76 18.51 2.98 1.23
N SER A 77 18.73 2.18 2.26
CA SER A 77 19.79 1.14 2.37
C SER A 77 19.23 -0.12 3.01
N ASP A 78 20.06 -1.17 3.14
CA ASP A 78 19.66 -2.44 3.78
C ASP A 78 19.73 -2.35 5.30
N VAL A 79 18.80 -1.59 5.88
CA VAL A 79 18.62 -1.43 7.33
C VAL A 79 17.22 -1.85 7.75
N PHE A 80 17.10 -2.38 8.96
CA PHE A 80 15.80 -2.70 9.55
C PHE A 80 15.13 -1.45 10.09
N VAL A 81 13.87 -1.23 9.69
CA VAL A 81 13.01 -0.17 10.20
C VAL A 81 11.73 -0.78 10.75
N THR A 82 11.43 -0.51 12.02
CA THR A 82 10.22 -1.03 12.65
C THR A 82 8.96 -0.50 11.97
N LEU A 83 7.85 -1.25 12.02
CA LEU A 83 6.57 -0.82 11.46
C LEU A 83 6.10 0.52 12.06
N GLY A 84 6.37 0.74 13.37
CA GLY A 84 6.06 2.00 14.05
C GLY A 84 6.83 3.19 13.47
N ASN A 85 8.13 3.02 13.23
CA ASN A 85 8.97 4.08 12.66
C ASN A 85 8.58 4.40 11.21
N ARG A 86 8.20 3.39 10.40
CA ARG A 86 7.66 3.63 9.04
C ARG A 86 6.44 4.54 9.08
N CYS A 87 5.50 4.26 9.99
CA CYS A 87 4.34 5.10 10.21
C CYS A 87 4.70 6.50 10.74
N ALA A 88 5.64 6.60 11.67
CA ALA A 88 6.08 7.87 12.23
C ALA A 88 6.69 8.78 11.15
N ILE A 89 7.57 8.23 10.30
CA ILE A 89 8.14 8.93 9.16
C ILE A 89 7.01 9.42 8.23
N ALA A 90 6.06 8.56 7.87
CA ALA A 90 4.95 8.94 6.99
C ALA A 90 4.09 10.05 7.60
N ASN A 91 3.75 9.94 8.87
CA ASN A 91 2.85 10.86 9.58
C ASN A 91 3.47 12.24 9.84
N ALA A 92 4.81 12.37 9.75
CA ALA A 92 5.49 13.66 9.83
C ALA A 92 5.21 14.57 8.61
N TYR A 93 4.69 14.01 7.50
CA TYR A 93 4.45 14.74 6.27
C TYR A 93 2.95 14.85 5.94
N ARG A 94 2.27 15.78 6.59
CA ARG A 94 0.86 16.07 6.29
C ARG A 94 0.69 16.47 4.83
N GLY A 95 -0.36 15.98 4.17
CA GLY A 95 -0.62 16.23 2.75
C GLY A 95 0.18 15.36 1.78
N ALA A 96 1.08 14.51 2.29
CA ALA A 96 1.76 13.49 1.49
C ALA A 96 0.86 12.27 1.21
N SER A 97 1.36 11.37 0.35
CA SER A 97 0.83 10.02 0.22
C SER A 97 1.93 9.01 0.55
N PHE A 98 1.55 7.88 1.14
CA PHE A 98 2.45 6.79 1.51
C PHE A 98 2.27 5.59 0.57
N VAL A 99 3.38 5.10 0.02
CA VAL A 99 3.40 3.94 -0.88
C VAL A 99 4.40 2.92 -0.37
N SER A 100 3.90 1.82 0.18
CA SER A 100 4.70 0.69 0.62
C SER A 100 4.84 -0.33 -0.50
N ILE A 101 6.06 -0.80 -0.76
CA ILE A 101 6.42 -1.70 -1.84
C ILE A 101 6.82 -3.03 -1.24
N HIS A 102 6.14 -4.09 -1.67
CA HIS A 102 6.31 -5.47 -1.24
C HIS A 102 6.30 -6.44 -2.41
N PHE A 103 6.72 -7.66 -2.13
CA PHE A 103 6.51 -8.83 -2.96
C PHE A 103 5.91 -9.93 -2.10
N ASN A 104 4.86 -10.51 -2.58
CA ASN A 104 4.12 -11.55 -1.88
C ASN A 104 4.89 -12.87 -1.79
N CYS A 105 4.46 -13.74 -0.91
CA CYS A 105 4.94 -15.10 -0.78
C CYS A 105 3.82 -16.02 -0.33
N ALA A 106 3.91 -17.29 -0.69
CA ALA A 106 3.00 -18.33 -0.23
C ALA A 106 3.71 -19.68 -0.18
N SER A 107 3.32 -20.53 0.78
CA SER A 107 3.71 -21.93 0.80
C SER A 107 2.99 -22.76 -0.26
N ARG A 108 1.81 -22.29 -0.71
CA ARG A 108 1.02 -22.96 -1.77
C ARG A 108 1.72 -22.80 -3.11
N VAL A 109 2.02 -23.92 -3.75
CA VAL A 109 2.54 -23.96 -5.12
C VAL A 109 1.54 -23.32 -6.09
N GLY A 110 2.02 -22.48 -7.01
CA GLY A 110 1.21 -21.83 -8.03
C GLY A 110 0.51 -20.53 -7.62
N ALA A 111 0.62 -20.09 -6.34
CA ALA A 111 0.17 -18.75 -5.98
C ALA A 111 0.91 -17.71 -6.82
N ASN A 112 0.16 -16.78 -7.46
CA ASN A 112 0.72 -15.73 -8.31
C ASN A 112 -0.21 -14.51 -8.30
N GLY A 113 0.27 -13.40 -8.83
CA GLY A 113 -0.56 -12.23 -9.13
C GLY A 113 -0.18 -10.96 -8.37
N ILE A 114 -0.76 -9.88 -8.84
CA ILE A 114 -0.59 -8.54 -8.28
C ILE A 114 -1.77 -8.22 -7.37
N GLU A 115 -1.48 -7.73 -6.16
CA GLU A 115 -2.48 -7.22 -5.22
C GLU A 115 -2.10 -5.81 -4.78
N THR A 116 -3.10 -4.97 -4.45
CA THR A 116 -2.83 -3.68 -3.83
C THR A 116 -3.77 -3.49 -2.65
N TYR A 117 -3.19 -3.14 -1.51
CA TYR A 117 -3.91 -2.99 -0.27
C TYR A 117 -4.03 -1.54 0.15
N TYR A 118 -5.16 -1.21 0.76
CA TYR A 118 -5.41 0.06 1.43
C TYR A 118 -6.25 -0.17 2.68
N TYR A 119 -6.33 0.83 3.55
CA TYR A 119 -7.17 0.74 4.75
C TYR A 119 -8.18 1.88 4.84
N ARG A 120 -7.74 3.12 4.67
CA ARG A 120 -8.58 4.32 4.76
C ARG A 120 -9.33 4.54 3.43
N SER A 121 -10.55 5.07 3.50
CA SER A 121 -11.37 5.34 2.32
C SER A 121 -10.71 6.35 1.35
N ASP A 122 -9.99 7.33 1.88
CA ASP A 122 -9.25 8.33 1.10
C ASP A 122 -8.08 7.75 0.27
N SER A 123 -7.70 6.52 0.54
CA SER A 123 -6.62 5.81 -0.14
C SER A 123 -7.09 4.94 -1.31
N ALA A 124 -8.40 4.72 -1.45
CA ALA A 124 -8.96 3.77 -2.41
C ALA A 124 -8.65 4.16 -3.87
N SER A 125 -8.77 5.44 -4.20
CA SER A 125 -8.48 5.92 -5.56
C SER A 125 -6.99 5.80 -5.92
N LEU A 126 -6.10 6.04 -4.96
CA LEU A 126 -4.65 5.83 -5.12
C LEU A 126 -4.34 4.36 -5.35
N ALA A 127 -4.93 3.47 -4.54
CA ALA A 127 -4.78 2.02 -4.68
C ALA A 127 -5.24 1.55 -6.07
N GLN A 128 -6.41 1.99 -6.51
CA GLN A 128 -6.96 1.62 -7.82
C GLN A 128 -6.08 2.11 -8.97
N SER A 129 -5.58 3.35 -8.90
CA SER A 129 -4.74 3.92 -9.95
C SER A 129 -3.40 3.20 -10.06
N ILE A 130 -2.71 2.96 -8.94
CA ILE A 130 -1.44 2.22 -8.93
C ILE A 130 -1.67 0.78 -9.40
N HIS A 131 -2.66 0.10 -8.85
CA HIS A 131 -2.97 -1.29 -9.18
C HIS A 131 -3.19 -1.49 -10.69
N ARG A 132 -4.05 -0.68 -11.31
CA ARG A 132 -4.34 -0.74 -12.75
C ARG A 132 -3.07 -0.63 -13.60
N ASN A 133 -2.17 0.28 -13.24
CA ASN A 133 -0.93 0.47 -13.99
C ASN A 133 0.04 -0.71 -13.77
N VAL A 134 0.21 -1.21 -12.53
CA VAL A 134 1.12 -2.33 -12.25
C VAL A 134 0.64 -3.61 -12.92
N VAL A 135 -0.64 -3.91 -12.86
CA VAL A 135 -1.23 -5.10 -13.53
C VAL A 135 -1.00 -5.07 -15.05
N SER A 136 -0.99 -3.90 -15.67
CA SER A 136 -0.85 -3.78 -17.14
C SER A 136 0.46 -4.32 -17.71
N ILE A 137 1.50 -4.48 -16.88
CA ILE A 137 2.80 -4.99 -17.31
C ILE A 137 3.12 -6.40 -16.80
N SER A 138 2.23 -6.96 -16.00
CA SER A 138 2.44 -8.28 -15.40
C SER A 138 1.67 -9.34 -16.20
N PRO A 139 2.29 -10.46 -16.56
CA PRO A 139 1.60 -11.60 -17.14
C PRO A 139 0.79 -12.40 -16.10
N SER A 140 0.78 -11.93 -14.86
CA SER A 140 0.26 -12.64 -13.70
C SER A 140 -1.21 -12.31 -13.42
N GLU A 141 -1.82 -13.04 -12.50
CA GLU A 141 -3.20 -12.85 -12.09
C GLU A 141 -3.44 -11.43 -11.56
N ASN A 142 -4.53 -10.82 -11.97
CA ASN A 142 -5.04 -9.61 -11.36
C ASN A 142 -5.86 -9.98 -10.11
N ARG A 143 -5.27 -9.86 -8.93
CA ARG A 143 -5.92 -10.21 -7.65
C ARG A 143 -6.72 -9.05 -7.06
N GLY A 144 -6.67 -7.88 -7.69
CA GLY A 144 -7.48 -6.71 -7.35
C GLY A 144 -6.92 -5.85 -6.22
N ILE A 145 -7.71 -4.83 -5.87
CA ILE A 145 -7.47 -4.00 -4.69
C ILE A 145 -8.29 -4.53 -3.51
N ARG A 146 -7.72 -4.45 -2.30
CA ARG A 146 -8.38 -4.99 -1.11
C ARG A 146 -8.20 -4.07 0.09
N ARG A 147 -9.25 -3.91 0.87
CA ARG A 147 -9.15 -3.23 2.16
C ARG A 147 -8.63 -4.20 3.22
N ARG A 148 -7.44 -3.92 3.77
CA ARG A 148 -6.79 -4.73 4.81
C ARG A 148 -6.14 -3.85 5.87
N GLY A 149 -6.21 -4.30 7.12
CA GLY A 149 -5.69 -3.56 8.26
C GLY A 149 -4.22 -3.84 8.56
N PHE A 150 -3.35 -3.94 7.53
CA PHE A 150 -1.91 -4.00 7.76
C PHE A 150 -1.46 -2.84 8.65
N TYR A 151 -0.49 -3.09 9.53
CA TYR A 151 -0.09 -2.12 10.53
C TYR A 151 0.26 -0.76 9.91
N VAL A 152 1.10 -0.77 8.87
CA VAL A 152 1.54 0.46 8.18
C VAL A 152 0.41 1.21 7.50
N LEU A 153 -0.65 0.52 7.04
CA LEU A 153 -1.82 1.16 6.44
C LEU A 153 -2.79 1.70 7.49
N ARG A 154 -2.97 0.96 8.60
CA ARG A 154 -3.92 1.33 9.66
C ARG A 154 -3.39 2.45 10.55
N LYS A 155 -2.07 2.51 10.77
CA LYS A 155 -1.42 3.49 11.64
C LYS A 155 -0.87 4.73 10.90
N THR A 156 -0.90 4.72 9.58
CA THR A 156 -0.56 5.88 8.77
C THR A 156 -1.78 6.80 8.64
N ALA A 157 -1.60 8.09 8.97
CA ALA A 157 -2.66 9.10 9.01
C ALA A 157 -2.91 9.78 7.66
N ILE A 158 -2.02 9.63 6.69
CA ILE A 158 -2.13 10.13 5.32
C ILE A 158 -2.64 9.03 4.37
N PRO A 159 -3.10 9.36 3.15
CA PRO A 159 -3.47 8.35 2.16
C PRO A 159 -2.34 7.35 1.95
N SER A 160 -2.66 6.05 2.10
CA SER A 160 -1.64 5.00 2.19
C SER A 160 -2.03 3.74 1.43
N VAL A 161 -1.09 3.17 0.69
CA VAL A 161 -1.24 1.93 -0.06
C VAL A 161 -0.05 1.01 0.13
N LEU A 162 -0.27 -0.30 -0.01
CA LEU A 162 0.77 -1.33 -0.07
C LEU A 162 0.58 -2.12 -1.35
N VAL A 163 1.63 -2.20 -2.15
CA VAL A 163 1.63 -2.85 -3.46
C VAL A 163 2.40 -4.15 -3.36
N GLU A 164 1.72 -5.27 -3.59
CA GLU A 164 2.33 -6.59 -3.76
C GLU A 164 2.65 -6.80 -5.24
N CYS A 165 3.93 -6.74 -5.58
CA CYS A 165 4.43 -6.73 -6.96
C CYS A 165 4.58 -8.12 -7.60
N GLY A 166 3.97 -9.14 -7.02
CA GLY A 166 4.03 -10.55 -7.42
C GLY A 166 4.58 -11.46 -6.33
N PHE A 167 4.47 -12.76 -6.51
CA PHE A 167 4.91 -13.77 -5.53
C PHE A 167 6.33 -14.22 -5.80
N LEU A 168 7.26 -13.96 -4.90
CA LEU A 168 8.65 -14.42 -5.02
C LEU A 168 8.80 -15.94 -4.94
N THR A 169 7.82 -16.62 -4.36
CA THR A 169 7.74 -18.08 -4.31
C THR A 169 7.22 -18.71 -5.61
N ASN A 170 6.61 -17.91 -6.50
CA ASN A 170 6.21 -18.37 -7.82
C ASN A 170 7.41 -18.36 -8.78
N PRO A 171 7.71 -19.47 -9.50
CA PRO A 171 8.90 -19.54 -10.34
C PRO A 171 8.94 -18.50 -11.46
N THR A 172 7.80 -18.13 -12.03
CA THR A 172 7.73 -17.14 -13.11
C THR A 172 7.88 -15.73 -12.56
N GLU A 173 7.12 -15.38 -11.52
CA GLU A 173 7.16 -14.05 -10.90
C GLU A 173 8.50 -13.81 -10.17
N GLY A 174 9.05 -14.84 -9.52
CA GLY A 174 10.37 -14.78 -8.92
C GLY A 174 11.47 -14.47 -9.96
N ARG A 175 11.41 -15.09 -11.16
CA ARG A 175 12.33 -14.74 -12.26
C ARG A 175 12.12 -13.31 -12.75
N LEU A 176 10.89 -12.87 -12.88
CA LEU A 176 10.59 -11.48 -13.23
C LEU A 176 11.16 -10.51 -12.18
N ALA A 177 10.96 -10.79 -10.89
CA ALA A 177 11.51 -9.98 -9.81
C ALA A 177 13.05 -9.91 -9.80
N LEU A 178 13.75 -10.92 -10.34
CA LEU A 178 15.20 -10.90 -10.52
C LEU A 178 15.63 -10.00 -11.69
N SER A 179 14.77 -9.72 -12.67
CA SER A 179 15.07 -8.84 -13.80
C SER A 179 15.09 -7.37 -13.38
N GLY A 180 16.19 -6.67 -13.64
CA GLY A 180 16.30 -5.22 -13.42
C GLY A 180 15.30 -4.42 -14.25
N ASP A 181 15.05 -4.84 -15.50
CA ASP A 181 14.12 -4.20 -16.41
C ASP A 181 12.67 -4.33 -15.93
N TYR A 182 12.30 -5.48 -15.37
CA TYR A 182 10.98 -5.67 -14.81
C TYR A 182 10.77 -4.78 -13.58
N ARG A 183 11.75 -4.69 -12.68
CA ARG A 183 11.69 -3.78 -11.52
C ARG A 183 11.66 -2.31 -11.94
N GLN A 184 12.34 -1.94 -13.04
CA GLN A 184 12.25 -0.61 -13.60
C GLN A 184 10.82 -0.31 -14.09
N ARG A 185 10.24 -1.22 -14.86
CA ARG A 185 8.84 -1.09 -15.31
C ARG A 185 7.85 -1.03 -14.15
N LEU A 186 8.05 -1.82 -13.07
CA LEU A 186 7.21 -1.72 -11.86
C LEU A 186 7.25 -0.32 -11.28
N ALA A 187 8.45 0.25 -11.09
CA ALA A 187 8.61 1.61 -10.57
C ALA A 187 7.92 2.66 -11.47
N GLU A 188 8.06 2.53 -12.79
CA GLU A 188 7.39 3.42 -13.76
C GLU A 188 5.86 3.34 -13.67
N GLN A 189 5.30 2.13 -13.54
CA GLN A 189 3.87 1.98 -13.44
C GLN A 189 3.31 2.48 -12.10
N ILE A 190 4.05 2.29 -11.01
CA ILE A 190 3.70 2.87 -9.71
C ILE A 190 3.71 4.41 -9.82
N ALA A 191 4.74 5.00 -10.43
CA ALA A 191 4.82 6.44 -10.66
C ALA A 191 3.65 6.96 -11.51
N ARG A 192 3.31 6.27 -12.61
CA ARG A 192 2.13 6.61 -13.44
C ARG A 192 0.83 6.57 -12.64
N GLY A 193 0.69 5.58 -11.74
CA GLY A 193 -0.45 5.49 -10.85
C GLY A 193 -0.54 6.66 -9.87
N ILE A 194 0.58 7.10 -9.33
CA ILE A 194 0.68 8.26 -8.45
C ILE A 194 0.31 9.55 -9.20
N ASN A 195 0.81 9.76 -10.41
CA ASN A 195 0.59 10.95 -11.21
C ASN A 195 -0.88 11.16 -11.62
N ARG A 196 -1.65 10.10 -11.76
CA ARG A 196 -3.07 10.17 -12.13
C ARG A 196 -3.99 10.58 -10.98
N GLN A 197 -3.46 10.73 -9.77
CA GLN A 197 -4.24 11.23 -8.65
C GLN A 197 -4.34 12.75 -8.70
N PRO A 198 -5.53 13.34 -8.49
CA PRO A 198 -5.65 14.78 -8.27
C PRO A 198 -4.76 15.17 -7.09
N ALA A 199 -4.18 16.34 -7.12
CA ALA A 199 -3.44 16.88 -5.98
C ALA A 199 -4.36 16.81 -4.76
N ALA A 200 -3.86 16.31 -3.63
CA ALA A 200 -4.62 16.30 -2.40
C ALA A 200 -5.09 17.74 -2.13
N SER A 201 -6.40 17.95 -2.20
CA SER A 201 -6.96 19.29 -1.96
C SER A 201 -6.68 19.63 -0.50
N SER A 202 -5.86 20.65 -0.28
CA SER A 202 -5.64 21.24 1.05
C SER A 202 -6.83 22.10 1.50
N LYS A 203 -7.93 22.11 0.73
CA LYS A 203 -9.14 22.82 1.13
C LYS A 203 -9.82 22.03 2.25
N PRO A 204 -10.05 22.67 3.41
CA PRO A 204 -10.98 22.10 4.38
C PRO A 204 -12.32 21.93 3.66
N LEU A 205 -12.98 20.80 3.91
CA LEU A 205 -14.37 20.60 3.51
C LEU A 205 -15.24 21.61 4.26
N THR A 206 -15.26 22.84 3.78
CA THR A 206 -16.38 23.72 4.05
C THR A 206 -17.52 23.17 3.22
N ALA A 207 -18.42 22.46 3.89
CA ALA A 207 -19.66 22.00 3.32
C ALA A 207 -20.39 23.22 2.74
N SER A 208 -20.28 23.40 1.43
CA SER A 208 -21.21 24.27 0.70
C SER A 208 -22.53 23.52 0.72
N LEU A 209 -23.34 23.80 1.72
CA LEU A 209 -24.75 23.50 1.71
C LEU A 209 -25.39 24.40 0.61
N ARG A 210 -25.29 23.94 -0.64
CA ARG A 210 -26.24 24.41 -1.64
C ARG A 210 -27.58 23.85 -1.23
N SER A 211 -28.47 24.73 -0.80
CA SER A 211 -29.88 24.46 -0.63
C SER A 211 -30.42 23.86 -1.93
N VAL A 212 -30.58 22.54 -1.94
CA VAL A 212 -31.42 21.88 -2.94
C VAL A 212 -32.85 22.21 -2.58
N SER A 213 -33.49 23.07 -3.37
CA SER A 213 -34.90 23.29 -3.34
C SER A 213 -35.58 21.94 -3.61
N LEU A 214 -36.17 21.36 -2.59
CA LEU A 214 -37.04 20.18 -2.70
C LEU A 214 -38.35 20.63 -3.37
N GLY A 215 -38.45 20.40 -4.69
CA GLY A 215 -39.75 20.37 -5.35
C GLY A 215 -40.55 19.21 -4.75
N ASN A 216 -41.80 19.53 -4.35
CA ASN A 216 -42.78 18.58 -3.85
C ASN A 216 -43.19 17.61 -4.95
N ASP A 217 -42.58 16.42 -4.98
CA ASP A 217 -43.15 15.27 -5.66
C ASP A 217 -43.10 14.07 -4.72
N PHE A 218 -44.22 13.90 -3.99
CA PHE A 218 -44.48 12.70 -3.21
C PHE A 218 -44.79 11.53 -4.16
N VAL A 219 -43.80 10.70 -4.50
CA VAL A 219 -44.06 9.37 -5.02
C VAL A 219 -44.18 8.43 -3.83
N ARG A 220 -45.43 8.01 -3.54
CA ARG A 220 -45.76 6.95 -2.59
C ARG A 220 -45.20 5.63 -3.10
N VAL A 221 -44.22 5.07 -2.39
CA VAL A 221 -43.80 3.68 -2.57
C VAL A 221 -44.61 2.81 -1.61
N PRO A 222 -45.26 1.72 -2.06
CA PRO A 222 -46.00 0.82 -1.19
C PRO A 222 -45.06 0.03 -0.27
N ALA A 223 -45.42 -0.05 1.00
CA ALA A 223 -44.74 -0.87 2.00
C ALA A 223 -45.00 -2.36 1.70
N GLU A 224 -44.02 -3.07 1.23
CA GLU A 224 -44.04 -4.54 1.25
C GLU A 224 -43.58 -5.06 2.62
N SER A 225 -44.45 -5.83 3.23
CA SER A 225 -44.36 -6.46 4.51
C SER A 225 -43.25 -7.54 4.54
N PHE A 226 -42.19 -7.30 5.31
CA PHE A 226 -41.26 -8.36 5.69
C PHE A 226 -41.83 -9.23 6.80
N ASN A 227 -42.41 -10.36 6.43
CA ASN A 227 -42.91 -11.38 7.34
C ASN A 227 -41.76 -12.20 7.92
N ARG A 228 -41.40 -11.90 9.16
CA ARG A 228 -40.35 -12.58 9.92
C ARG A 228 -40.95 -13.84 10.56
N LYS A 229 -40.80 -14.99 9.94
CA LYS A 229 -41.10 -16.29 10.58
C LYS A 229 -40.06 -16.58 11.67
N ARG A 230 -40.49 -16.40 12.92
CA ARG A 230 -39.85 -17.04 14.09
C ARG A 230 -40.18 -18.52 14.09
N SER A 231 -39.19 -19.38 13.96
CA SER A 231 -39.32 -20.77 14.31
C SER A 231 -38.68 -21.02 15.68
N SER A 232 -39.55 -21.14 16.66
CA SER A 232 -39.27 -21.73 17.97
C SER A 232 -39.08 -23.25 17.80
N LYS A 233 -37.98 -23.82 18.25
CA LYS A 233 -37.88 -25.24 18.56
C LYS A 233 -37.35 -25.42 19.94
N SER A 234 -38.23 -26.06 20.68
CA SER A 234 -38.21 -26.49 22.07
C SER A 234 -37.03 -27.38 22.45
N SER A 235 -36.62 -27.14 23.68
CA SER A 235 -35.83 -28.03 24.52
C SER A 235 -36.37 -29.46 24.62
N ARG A 236 -35.49 -30.45 24.52
CA ARG A 236 -35.74 -31.75 25.13
C ARG A 236 -34.47 -32.28 25.76
N SER A 237 -34.48 -32.32 27.05
CA SER A 237 -33.56 -32.98 27.94
C SER A 237 -33.59 -34.51 27.74
N HIS A 238 -32.43 -35.16 27.70
CA HIS A 238 -32.33 -36.51 28.19
C HIS A 238 -30.99 -36.71 28.91
N ARG A 239 -31.15 -37.16 30.08
CA ARG A 239 -30.28 -37.47 31.20
C ARG A 239 -29.81 -38.92 31.09
N THR A 240 -28.72 -39.24 31.84
CA THR A 240 -28.20 -40.54 32.22
C THR A 240 -27.17 -41.15 31.26
N THR A 241 -26.07 -41.76 31.70
CA THR A 241 -25.52 -42.18 33.00
C THR A 241 -24.05 -42.61 32.81
N LYS A 242 -23.25 -42.37 33.82
CA LYS A 242 -22.08 -43.06 34.36
C LYS A 242 -21.50 -44.33 33.68
N SER A 243 -20.17 -44.38 33.57
CA SER A 243 -19.27 -45.35 34.26
C SER A 243 -17.86 -45.24 33.64
N SER A 244 -16.82 -44.79 34.30
CA SER A 244 -15.86 -45.40 35.22
C SER A 244 -15.02 -46.57 34.65
N LYS A 245 -13.70 -46.34 34.72
CA LYS A 245 -12.54 -47.18 35.06
C LYS A 245 -11.39 -46.98 34.06
N SER A 246 -10.29 -46.30 34.41
CA SER A 246 -9.13 -46.77 35.22
C SER A 246 -8.32 -47.89 34.59
N LYS A 247 -7.04 -47.59 34.33
CA LYS A 247 -5.78 -48.31 34.59
C LYS A 247 -4.72 -47.75 33.65
N LYS A 248 -3.68 -47.07 34.11
CA LYS A 248 -2.50 -47.40 34.90
C LYS A 248 -1.65 -48.52 34.28
N SER A 249 -0.44 -48.19 33.91
CA SER A 249 0.87 -48.78 34.17
C SER A 249 1.86 -48.35 33.11
N GLU A 250 2.89 -47.59 33.45
CA GLU A 250 4.23 -47.97 33.92
C GLU A 250 5.09 -48.51 32.77
N SER A 251 6.10 -47.74 32.48
CA SER A 251 7.51 -47.77 32.91
C SER A 251 8.39 -48.59 31.98
N SER A 252 9.45 -48.04 31.54
CA SER A 252 10.86 -48.28 31.89
C SER A 252 11.77 -47.87 30.74
N LYS A 253 12.65 -46.94 30.98
CA LYS A 253 14.07 -47.08 31.32
C LYS A 253 14.99 -47.69 30.23
N SER A 254 15.87 -46.80 29.79
CA SER A 254 17.34 -46.92 29.83
C SER A 254 18.02 -47.62 28.64
N LYS A 255 19.00 -46.98 28.02
CA LYS A 255 20.46 -46.99 28.26
C LYS A 255 21.19 -46.35 27.09
N LYS A 256 21.87 -45.32 27.30
CA LYS A 256 23.31 -45.01 27.28
C LYS A 256 24.22 -46.05 26.57
N ARG A 257 25.00 -45.56 25.56
CA ARG A 257 26.42 -45.79 25.28
C ARG A 257 26.73 -45.10 23.94
N LYS A 258 27.60 -44.11 23.86
CA LYS A 258 29.04 -43.90 24.08
C LYS A 258 29.90 -44.51 22.99
N LYS A 259 30.67 -43.62 22.38
CA LYS A 259 32.03 -43.74 21.75
C LYS A 259 32.05 -44.37 20.35
N SER A 260 32.86 -43.99 19.46
CA SER A 260 34.10 -43.16 19.32
C SER A 260 34.53 -43.23 17.88
N SER A 261 35.11 -42.11 17.41
CA SER A 261 36.40 -41.97 16.72
C SER A 261 36.55 -42.50 15.29
N GLU A 262 37.03 -41.52 14.51
CA GLU A 262 38.14 -41.64 13.54
C GLU A 262 37.83 -42.42 12.26
N ASP A 263 37.75 -41.74 11.16
CA ASP A 263 38.84 -41.21 10.29
C ASP A 263 38.33 -40.03 9.45
#